data_6cdc081889d9de1a0aa9af8b43358f4c
#
_entry.id   6cdc081889d9de1a0aa9af8b43358f4c
#
_cell.length_a   1.000
_cell.length_b   1.000
_cell.length_c   1.000
_cell.angle_alpha   90.00
_cell.angle_beta   90.00
_cell.angle_gamma   90.00
#
_symmetry.space_group_name_H-M   'P 1'
#
loop_
_entity.id
_entity.type
_entity.pdbx_description
1 polymer ?
#
loop_
_entity_poly.entity_id
_entity_poly.type
_entity_poly.pdbx_seq_one_letter_code
_entity_poly.pdbx_strand_id
1 'polypeptide(L)'
;MNFISNLISLCIVFVLFFSSKLSPIQALGDVDWLLLKENQDGKEWLDLGSLEKINDDEIKVLTKFFENPTTKNAKGKTSLYVMKINCNSKQFKDTSIDGFPALNAKWQDANNDELIEVVIEKACKEGGF
;
A
#
# COMPACT_ATOMS: atom_id res chain seq x y z
N MET A 1 -52.91 -0.88 -25.05
CA MET A 1 -51.93 -2.02 -25.07
C MET A 1 -50.51 -1.63 -25.39
N ASN A 2 -50.27 -0.54 -26.07
CA ASN A 2 -48.89 -0.12 -26.45
C ASN A 2 -48.14 0.63 -25.35
N PHE A 3 -48.83 1.16 -24.35
CA PHE A 3 -48.16 1.96 -23.28
C PHE A 3 -47.39 1.09 -22.29
N ILE A 4 -47.91 -0.08 -21.95
CA ILE A 4 -47.29 -1.03 -21.00
C ILE A 4 -46.05 -1.69 -21.65
N SER A 5 -46.12 -2.02 -22.94
CA SER A 5 -45.01 -2.60 -23.70
C SER A 5 -43.81 -1.63 -23.81
N ASN A 6 -44.08 -0.35 -24.00
CA ASN A 6 -43.02 0.67 -24.05
C ASN A 6 -42.38 0.93 -22.69
N LEU A 7 -43.16 0.85 -21.60
CA LEU A 7 -42.64 1.02 -20.23
C LEU A 7 -41.72 -0.14 -19.82
N ILE A 8 -42.09 -1.37 -20.17
CA ILE A 8 -41.30 -2.56 -19.91
C ILE A 8 -39.97 -2.52 -20.73
N SER A 9 -40.02 -2.10 -21.98
CA SER A 9 -38.85 -1.94 -22.82
C SER A 9 -37.90 -0.89 -22.30
N LEU A 10 -38.39 0.24 -21.78
CA LEU A 10 -37.60 1.30 -21.18
C LEU A 10 -36.89 0.85 -19.89
N CYS A 11 -37.60 0.08 -19.04
CA CYS A 11 -37.00 -0.47 -17.80
C CYS A 11 -35.88 -1.47 -18.09
N ILE A 12 -36.05 -2.34 -19.10
CA ILE A 12 -35.01 -3.31 -19.49
C ILE A 12 -33.74 -2.61 -19.98
N VAL A 13 -33.89 -1.56 -20.80
CA VAL A 13 -32.72 -0.76 -21.27
C VAL A 13 -32.04 -0.06 -20.12
N PHE A 14 -32.79 0.47 -19.13
CA PHE A 14 -32.19 1.14 -17.96
C PHE A 14 -31.40 0.18 -17.06
N VAL A 15 -31.89 -1.05 -16.88
CA VAL A 15 -31.18 -2.09 -16.10
C VAL A 15 -29.89 -2.52 -16.79
N LEU A 16 -29.89 -2.61 -18.11
CA LEU A 16 -28.66 -2.98 -18.87
C LEU A 16 -27.59 -1.89 -18.84
N PHE A 17 -27.96 -0.61 -18.74
CA PHE A 17 -26.99 0.48 -18.61
C PHE A 17 -26.35 0.58 -17.23
N PHE A 18 -26.99 0.11 -16.16
CA PHE A 18 -26.42 0.10 -14.81
C PHE A 18 -25.50 -1.09 -14.52
N SER A 19 -25.55 -2.15 -15.33
CA SER A 19 -24.80 -3.39 -15.09
C SER A 19 -23.32 -3.34 -15.51
N SER A 20 -22.81 -2.26 -16.08
CA SER A 20 -21.52 -2.27 -16.78
C SER A 20 -20.36 -1.57 -16.07
N LYS A 21 -20.46 -1.26 -14.76
CA LYS A 21 -19.35 -0.64 -14.03
C LYS A 21 -19.11 -1.22 -12.63
N LEU A 22 -19.26 -2.52 -12.46
CA LEU A 22 -18.57 -3.21 -11.39
C LEU A 22 -17.17 -3.52 -11.89
N SER A 23 -16.24 -2.58 -11.67
CA SER A 23 -14.82 -2.89 -11.75
C SER A 23 -14.57 -4.05 -10.79
N PRO A 24 -13.89 -5.13 -11.21
CA PRO A 24 -13.52 -6.17 -10.27
C PRO A 24 -12.70 -5.50 -9.16
N ILE A 25 -13.15 -5.66 -7.92
CA ILE A 25 -12.30 -5.40 -6.76
C ILE A 25 -11.10 -6.31 -6.99
N GLN A 26 -9.96 -5.74 -7.32
CA GLN A 26 -8.71 -6.50 -7.35
C GLN A 26 -8.54 -7.03 -5.94
N ALA A 27 -8.72 -8.35 -5.77
CA ALA A 27 -8.37 -9.01 -4.54
C ALA A 27 -6.89 -8.66 -4.29
N LEU A 28 -6.62 -7.96 -3.18
CA LEU A 28 -5.27 -7.83 -2.66
C LEU A 28 -4.75 -9.25 -2.54
N GLY A 29 -3.63 -9.55 -3.21
CA GLY A 29 -2.98 -10.85 -3.12
C GLY A 29 -2.75 -11.24 -1.66
N ASP A 30 -2.52 -12.51 -1.40
CA ASP A 30 -2.15 -12.97 -0.07
C ASP A 30 -0.94 -12.18 0.43
N VAL A 31 -1.01 -11.72 1.68
CA VAL A 31 0.06 -10.94 2.31
C VAL A 31 1.24 -11.88 2.55
N ASP A 32 2.42 -11.51 2.06
CA ASP A 32 3.68 -12.27 2.21
C ASP A 32 4.70 -11.45 3.01
N TRP A 33 4.59 -11.53 4.35
CA TRP A 33 5.43 -10.78 5.26
C TRP A 33 6.84 -11.36 5.37
N LEU A 34 7.83 -10.61 4.91
CA LEU A 34 9.24 -10.85 5.16
C LEU A 34 9.75 -9.95 6.28
N LEU A 35 10.23 -10.53 7.39
CA LEU A 35 10.95 -9.77 8.42
C LEU A 35 12.30 -9.31 7.86
N LEU A 36 12.51 -7.99 7.82
CA LEU A 36 13.73 -7.39 7.29
C LEU A 36 14.79 -7.19 8.37
N LYS A 37 14.39 -6.60 9.48
CA LYS A 37 15.29 -6.24 10.58
C LYS A 37 14.54 -6.13 11.89
N GLU A 38 15.28 -6.40 12.97
CA GLU A 38 14.88 -6.14 14.34
C GLU A 38 16.04 -5.44 15.06
N ASN A 39 15.75 -4.39 15.81
CA ASN A 39 16.69 -3.66 16.65
C ASN A 39 16.03 -3.22 17.96
N GLN A 40 16.69 -2.34 18.73
CA GLN A 40 16.18 -1.83 20.00
C GLN A 40 14.88 -0.99 19.83
N ASP A 41 14.65 -0.36 18.69
CA ASP A 41 13.50 0.48 18.41
C ASP A 41 12.28 -0.35 18.01
N GLY A 42 12.49 -1.46 17.31
CA GLY A 42 11.40 -2.31 16.86
C GLY A 42 11.77 -3.34 15.81
N LYS A 43 10.73 -3.75 15.07
CA LYS A 43 10.83 -4.75 13.99
C LYS A 43 10.16 -4.20 12.74
N GLU A 44 10.79 -4.43 11.60
CA GLU A 44 10.30 -3.99 10.30
C GLU A 44 10.07 -5.18 9.36
N TRP A 45 8.92 -5.20 8.72
CA TRP A 45 8.54 -6.20 7.71
C TRP A 45 8.15 -5.53 6.39
N LEU A 46 8.42 -6.22 5.32
CA LEU A 46 8.00 -5.90 3.96
C LEU A 46 7.00 -6.96 3.49
N ASP A 47 5.91 -6.54 2.89
CA ASP A 47 4.99 -7.44 2.19
C ASP A 47 5.43 -7.61 0.73
N LEU A 48 6.05 -8.75 0.43
CA LEU A 48 6.53 -9.07 -0.92
C LEU A 48 5.37 -9.14 -1.93
N GLY A 49 4.18 -9.53 -1.49
CA GLY A 49 2.99 -9.61 -2.35
C GLY A 49 2.44 -8.24 -2.76
N SER A 50 2.83 -7.17 -2.05
CA SER A 50 2.35 -5.80 -2.32
C SER A 50 3.26 -4.98 -3.23
N LEU A 51 4.43 -5.52 -3.62
CA LEU A 51 5.38 -4.80 -4.47
C LEU A 51 4.77 -4.45 -5.83
N GLU A 52 4.71 -3.16 -6.13
CA GLU A 52 4.18 -2.63 -7.39
C GLU A 52 5.14 -1.63 -8.00
N LYS A 53 5.69 -1.97 -9.17
CA LYS A 53 6.51 -1.04 -9.94
C LYS A 53 5.62 0.05 -10.54
N ILE A 54 5.86 1.31 -10.16
CA ILE A 54 5.08 2.47 -10.63
C ILE A 54 5.64 3.00 -11.95
N ASN A 55 6.96 3.12 -12.04
CA ASN A 55 7.69 3.56 -13.21
C ASN A 55 9.14 3.06 -13.15
N ASP A 56 10.03 3.59 -13.98
CA ASP A 56 11.42 3.12 -14.06
C ASP A 56 12.26 3.43 -12.81
N ASP A 57 11.82 4.34 -11.95
CA ASP A 57 12.55 4.75 -10.76
C ASP A 57 11.81 4.46 -9.45
N GLU A 58 10.48 4.20 -9.52
CA GLU A 58 9.63 4.16 -8.34
C GLU A 58 8.90 2.83 -8.15
N ILE A 59 8.86 2.39 -6.91
CA ILE A 59 8.10 1.23 -6.45
C ILE A 59 7.17 1.64 -5.30
N LYS A 60 6.03 0.98 -5.21
CA LYS A 60 5.10 1.06 -4.09
C LYS A 60 5.10 -0.27 -3.33
N VAL A 61 5.05 -0.20 -2.01
CA VAL A 61 5.06 -1.39 -1.14
C VAL A 61 4.32 -1.14 0.16
N LEU A 62 3.76 -2.19 0.73
CA LEU A 62 3.22 -2.21 2.08
C LEU A 62 4.30 -2.68 3.06
N THR A 63 4.50 -1.93 4.14
CA THR A 63 5.38 -2.31 5.24
C THR A 63 4.63 -2.34 6.56
N LYS A 64 5.20 -3.05 7.53
CA LYS A 64 4.69 -3.15 8.88
C LYS A 64 5.82 -2.92 9.86
N PHE A 65 5.65 -1.92 10.72
CA PHE A 65 6.56 -1.63 11.82
C PHE A 65 5.91 -1.97 13.16
N PHE A 66 6.65 -2.68 14.01
CA PHE A 66 6.30 -2.86 15.41
C PHE A 66 7.29 -2.10 16.27
N GLU A 67 6.82 -1.06 16.92
CA GLU A 67 7.57 -0.31 17.93
C GLU A 67 7.66 -1.10 19.22
N ASN A 68 8.88 -1.30 19.73
CA ASN A 68 9.08 -2.01 20.98
C ASN A 68 8.44 -1.28 22.18
N PRO A 69 8.03 -2.00 23.24
CA PRO A 69 7.50 -1.39 24.45
C PRO A 69 8.46 -0.35 25.03
N THR A 70 7.89 0.77 25.43
CA THR A 70 8.61 1.87 26.11
C THR A 70 7.94 2.19 27.44
N THR A 71 8.55 3.07 28.23
CA THR A 71 7.93 3.57 29.48
C THR A 71 6.59 4.26 29.25
N LYS A 72 6.37 4.85 28.05
CA LYS A 72 5.12 5.52 27.65
C LYS A 72 4.12 4.56 27.02
N ASN A 73 4.58 3.50 26.38
CA ASN A 73 3.77 2.50 25.71
C ASN A 73 4.22 1.08 26.09
N ALA A 74 3.67 0.57 27.19
CA ALA A 74 4.06 -0.73 27.76
C ALA A 74 3.72 -1.95 26.87
N LYS A 75 2.86 -1.79 25.84
CA LYS A 75 2.45 -2.88 24.94
C LYS A 75 3.15 -2.86 23.59
N GLY A 76 3.91 -1.80 23.29
CA GLY A 76 4.38 -1.53 21.94
C GLY A 76 3.24 -1.08 21.03
N LYS A 77 3.55 -0.83 19.76
CA LYS A 77 2.59 -0.39 18.75
C LYS A 77 2.92 -0.98 17.39
N THR A 78 1.93 -1.52 16.70
CA THR A 78 2.06 -1.89 15.29
C THR A 78 1.45 -0.82 14.41
N SER A 79 2.15 -0.44 13.35
CA SER A 79 1.65 0.46 12.31
C SER A 79 1.92 -0.12 10.92
N LEU A 80 1.01 0.15 10.00
CA LEU A 80 1.10 -0.23 8.60
C LEU A 80 1.36 1.01 7.75
N TYR A 81 2.32 0.93 6.84
CA TYR A 81 2.69 2.03 5.94
C TYR A 81 2.58 1.57 4.49
N VAL A 82 1.92 2.35 3.66
CA VAL A 82 2.07 2.23 2.21
C VAL A 82 3.12 3.24 1.79
N MET A 83 4.28 2.74 1.40
CA MET A 83 5.43 3.54 1.02
C MET A 83 5.55 3.61 -0.50
N LYS A 84 5.91 4.78 -1.02
CA LYS A 84 6.56 4.92 -2.32
C LYS A 84 8.05 5.12 -2.11
N ILE A 85 8.85 4.40 -2.88
CA ILE A 85 10.30 4.44 -2.82
C ILE A 85 10.82 4.81 -4.20
N ASN A 86 11.68 5.80 -4.27
CA ASN A 86 12.46 6.11 -5.46
C ASN A 86 13.81 5.39 -5.34
N CYS A 87 14.01 4.37 -6.15
CA CYS A 87 15.19 3.50 -6.07
C CYS A 87 16.46 4.17 -6.60
N ASN A 88 16.31 5.14 -7.49
CA ASN A 88 17.43 5.89 -8.03
C ASN A 88 18.00 6.87 -6.99
N SER A 89 17.15 7.69 -6.36
CA SER A 89 17.55 8.65 -5.34
C SER A 89 17.66 8.08 -3.93
N LYS A 90 17.21 6.85 -3.68
CA LYS A 90 17.12 6.20 -2.35
C LYS A 90 16.25 6.97 -1.36
N GLN A 91 15.21 7.63 -1.85
CA GLN A 91 14.23 8.36 -1.07
C GLN A 91 12.93 7.59 -0.94
N PHE A 92 12.20 7.88 0.11
CA PHE A 92 10.87 7.31 0.35
C PHE A 92 9.85 8.37 0.76
N LYS A 93 8.58 8.02 0.68
CA LYS A 93 7.48 8.77 1.31
C LYS A 93 6.35 7.83 1.68
N ASP A 94 5.76 8.05 2.85
CA ASP A 94 4.55 7.34 3.28
C ASP A 94 3.34 7.97 2.62
N THR A 95 2.62 7.20 1.83
CA THR A 95 1.40 7.65 1.16
C THR A 95 0.13 7.28 1.93
N SER A 96 0.24 6.31 2.85
CA SER A 96 -0.81 5.95 3.80
C SER A 96 -0.20 5.39 5.08
N ILE A 97 -0.83 5.68 6.22
CA ILE A 97 -0.46 5.18 7.55
C ILE A 97 -1.72 4.60 8.20
N ASP A 98 -1.66 3.32 8.60
CA ASP A 98 -2.78 2.59 9.22
C ASP A 98 -4.11 2.69 8.42
N GLY A 99 -4.00 2.72 7.08
CA GLY A 99 -5.13 2.84 6.16
C GLY A 99 -5.62 4.26 5.89
N PHE A 100 -5.06 5.28 6.53
CA PHE A 100 -5.39 6.68 6.30
C PHE A 100 -4.41 7.32 5.32
N PRO A 101 -4.89 8.04 4.29
CA PRO A 101 -4.01 8.76 3.37
C PRO A 101 -3.13 9.78 4.09
N ALA A 102 -1.83 9.78 3.82
CA ALA A 102 -0.89 10.79 4.29
C ALA A 102 -0.92 11.98 3.33
N LEU A 103 -1.76 12.98 3.63
CA LEU A 103 -1.87 14.20 2.84
C LEU A 103 -0.56 14.99 2.93
N ASN A 104 -0.08 15.48 1.78
CA ASN A 104 1.18 16.22 1.66
C ASN A 104 2.46 15.41 1.98
N ALA A 105 2.44 14.10 1.77
CA ALA A 105 3.63 13.25 1.89
C ALA A 105 4.77 13.77 1.02
N LYS A 106 5.93 14.00 1.63
CA LYS A 106 7.15 14.51 0.95
C LYS A 106 8.17 13.40 0.85
N TRP A 107 9.02 13.46 -0.19
CA TRP A 107 10.19 12.63 -0.31
C TRP A 107 11.18 12.93 0.82
N GLN A 108 11.73 11.90 1.42
CA GLN A 108 12.63 11.94 2.57
C GLN A 108 13.76 10.94 2.36
N ASP A 109 14.91 11.25 2.93
CA ASP A 109 16.02 10.32 3.05
C ASP A 109 15.85 9.47 4.31
N ALA A 110 16.44 8.27 4.36
CA ALA A 110 16.38 7.41 5.55
C ALA A 110 17.10 8.02 6.77
N ASN A 111 18.01 8.97 6.58
CA ASN A 111 18.72 9.71 7.64
C ASN A 111 19.38 8.81 8.70
N ASN A 112 20.01 7.72 8.28
CA ASN A 112 20.61 6.69 9.12
C ASN A 112 19.60 5.86 9.95
N ASP A 113 18.34 5.88 9.59
CA ASP A 113 17.35 4.94 10.11
C ASP A 113 17.57 3.58 9.45
N GLU A 114 18.22 2.68 10.18
CA GLU A 114 18.57 1.35 9.68
C GLU A 114 17.35 0.49 9.29
N LEU A 115 16.18 0.73 9.89
CA LEU A 115 14.94 0.01 9.56
C LEU A 115 14.41 0.49 8.21
N ILE A 116 14.45 1.78 7.93
CA ILE A 116 14.05 2.36 6.65
C ILE A 116 15.07 2.02 5.54
N GLU A 117 16.37 2.05 5.84
CA GLU A 117 17.41 1.69 4.86
C GLU A 117 17.23 0.27 4.32
N VAL A 118 16.96 -0.71 5.19
CA VAL A 118 16.73 -2.10 4.74
C VAL A 118 15.43 -2.27 3.95
N VAL A 119 14.39 -1.45 4.22
CA VAL A 119 13.17 -1.42 3.41
C VAL A 119 13.49 -0.96 2.00
N ILE A 120 14.18 0.18 1.85
CA ILE A 120 14.54 0.75 0.55
C ILE A 120 15.39 -0.24 -0.25
N GLU A 121 16.43 -0.80 0.37
CA GLU A 121 17.33 -1.75 -0.28
C GLU A 121 16.56 -3.00 -0.76
N LYS A 122 15.78 -3.60 0.13
CA LYS A 122 15.06 -4.84 -0.19
C LYS A 122 13.97 -4.63 -1.24
N ALA A 123 13.16 -3.57 -1.08
CA ALA A 123 12.08 -3.27 -2.02
C ALA A 123 12.63 -2.99 -3.43
N CYS A 124 13.69 -2.21 -3.55
CA CYS A 124 14.33 -1.91 -4.84
C CYS A 124 14.91 -3.17 -5.49
N LYS A 125 15.62 -4.01 -4.71
CA LYS A 125 16.18 -5.27 -5.21
C LYS A 125 15.09 -6.22 -5.72
N GLU A 126 14.02 -6.42 -4.95
CA GLU A 126 12.91 -7.30 -5.35
C GLU A 126 12.09 -6.71 -6.51
N GLY A 127 12.02 -5.37 -6.60
CA GLY A 127 11.38 -4.67 -7.71
C GLY A 127 12.18 -4.65 -9.01
N GLY A 128 13.42 -5.19 -9.01
CA GLY A 128 14.28 -5.28 -10.20
C GLY A 128 14.98 -3.97 -10.58
N PHE A 129 15.37 -3.19 -9.56
CA PHE A 129 16.17 -1.97 -9.72
C PHE A 129 17.66 -2.18 -9.40
#